data_ee0dedd3469496f9f110a00fdfddc701
#
_entry.id   ee0dedd3469496f9f110a00fdfddc701
#
_cell.length_a   1.000
_cell.length_b   1.000
_cell.length_c   1.000
_cell.angle_alpha   90.00
_cell.angle_beta   90.00
_cell.angle_gamma   90.00
#
_symmetry.space_group_name_H-M   'P 1'
#
loop_
_entity.id
_entity.type
_entity.pdbx_description
1 polymer ?
#
loop_
_entity_poly.entity_id
_entity_poly.type
_entity_poly.pdbx_seq_one_letter_code
_entity_poly.pdbx_strand_id
1 'polypeptide(L)' 'MIPMQIRVGDIALMRKRHPCGGFEWEVMRIGADIGLKCLVCGRRVMLPREEFERRVKSLRATEG' A
#
# COMPACT_ATOMS: atom_id res chain seq x y z
N MET A 1 5.71 0.52 20.38
CA MET A 1 5.00 0.54 19.07
C MET A 1 5.30 -0.74 18.31
N ILE A 2 4.27 -1.42 17.87
CA ILE A 2 4.45 -2.66 17.12
C ILE A 2 4.72 -2.31 15.66
N PRO A 3 5.82 -2.82 15.09
CA PRO A 3 6.07 -2.55 13.68
C PRO A 3 4.97 -3.16 12.82
N MET A 4 4.57 -2.40 11.80
CA MET A 4 3.56 -2.84 10.87
C MET A 4 4.07 -4.00 10.03
N GLN A 5 3.33 -5.09 10.03
CA GLN A 5 3.67 -6.24 9.21
C GLN A 5 3.04 -6.07 7.84
N ILE A 6 3.89 -6.00 6.84
CA ILE A 6 3.47 -5.81 5.45
C ILE A 6 3.95 -7.01 4.67
N ARG A 7 3.10 -7.55 3.81
CA ARG A 7 3.46 -8.67 2.94
C ARG A 7 3.11 -8.34 1.50
N VAL A 8 3.88 -8.88 0.58
CA VAL A 8 3.54 -8.78 -0.83
C VAL A 8 2.18 -9.41 -1.06
N GLY A 9 1.31 -8.70 -1.76
CA GLY A 9 -0.06 -9.13 -1.99
C GLY A 9 -1.08 -8.54 -1.04
N ASP A 10 -0.63 -7.92 0.05
CA ASP A 10 -1.55 -7.26 0.97
C ASP A 10 -2.22 -6.08 0.27
N ILE A 11 -3.44 -5.77 0.70
CA ILE A 11 -4.18 -4.62 0.20
C ILE A 11 -4.06 -3.50 1.23
N ALA A 12 -3.47 -2.39 0.79
CA ALA A 12 -3.32 -1.21 1.63
C ALA A 12 -4.42 -0.22 1.32
N LEU A 13 -5.15 0.17 2.35
CA LEU A 13 -6.15 1.23 2.24
C LEU A 13 -5.47 2.52 2.67
N MET A 14 -5.32 3.45 1.73
CA MET A 14 -4.61 4.69 1.99
C MET A 14 -5.57 5.76 2.51
N ARG A 15 -5.02 6.71 3.26
CA ARG A 15 -5.84 7.80 3.82
C ARG A 15 -6.32 8.76 2.75
N LYS A 16 -5.49 9.00 1.74
CA LYS A 16 -5.83 9.89 0.65
C LYS A 16 -6.27 9.10 -0.56
N ARG A 17 -7.31 9.60 -1.22
CA ARG A 17 -7.76 9.01 -2.47
C ARG A 17 -6.75 9.29 -3.58
N HIS A 18 -6.47 8.28 -4.38
CA HIS A 18 -5.66 8.46 -5.58
C HIS A 18 -6.43 9.32 -6.60
N PRO A 19 -5.73 10.08 -7.45
CA PRO A 19 -6.41 10.90 -8.47
C PRO A 19 -7.39 10.13 -9.34
N CYS A 20 -7.20 8.82 -9.52
CA CYS A 20 -8.14 8.01 -10.30
C CYS A 20 -9.41 7.65 -9.52
N GLY A 21 -9.48 8.02 -8.25
CA GLY A 21 -10.64 7.76 -7.40
C GLY A 21 -10.50 6.58 -6.47
N GLY A 22 -9.42 5.82 -6.57
CA GLY A 22 -9.23 4.62 -5.76
C GLY A 22 -8.52 4.90 -4.45
N PHE A 23 -8.81 4.08 -3.44
CA PHE A 23 -8.13 4.14 -2.15
C PHE A 23 -7.29 2.90 -1.90
N GLU A 24 -7.55 1.82 -2.62
CA GLU A 24 -6.92 0.54 -2.37
C GLU A 24 -5.72 0.32 -3.28
N TRP A 25 -4.65 -0.15 -2.66
CA TRP A 25 -3.40 -0.43 -3.35
C TRP A 25 -2.93 -1.81 -2.98
N GLU A 26 -2.39 -2.52 -3.94
CA GLU A 26 -1.77 -3.82 -3.69
C GLU A 26 -0.29 -3.64 -3.43
N VAL A 27 0.22 -4.27 -2.37
CA VAL A 27 1.64 -4.25 -2.06
C VAL A 27 2.35 -5.19 -3.03
N MET A 28 3.21 -4.63 -3.87
CA MET A 28 3.93 -5.39 -4.89
C MET A 28 5.35 -5.71 -4.49
N ARG A 29 5.96 -4.84 -3.67
CA ARG A 29 7.34 -4.99 -3.29
C ARG A 29 7.57 -4.42 -1.90
N ILE A 30 8.39 -5.10 -1.12
CA ILE A 30 8.76 -4.68 0.21
C ILE A 30 10.28 -4.61 0.29
N GLY A 31 10.78 -3.49 0.77
CA GLY A 31 12.19 -3.25 0.95
C GLY A 31 12.36 -1.95 1.69
N ALA A 32 13.43 -1.21 1.38
CA ALA A 32 13.58 0.15 1.91
C ALA A 32 12.41 1.03 1.46
N ASP A 33 11.91 0.77 0.24
CA ASP A 33 10.71 1.40 -0.27
C ASP A 33 9.62 0.35 -0.47
N ILE A 34 8.38 0.79 -0.34
CA ILE A 34 7.22 -0.07 -0.55
C ILE A 34 6.67 0.21 -1.95
N GLY A 35 6.62 -0.83 -2.77
CA GLY A 35 6.04 -0.73 -4.10
C GLY A 35 4.56 -1.02 -4.05
N LEU A 36 3.74 -0.13 -4.61
CA LEU A 36 2.29 -0.22 -4.58
C LEU A 36 1.73 -0.14 -5.99
N LYS A 37 0.63 -0.86 -6.19
CA LYS A 37 -0.10 -0.81 -7.45
C LYS A 37 -1.55 -0.43 -7.14
N CYS A 38 -2.04 0.60 -7.79
CA CYS A 38 -3.44 1.01 -7.63
C CYS A 38 -4.35 -0.04 -8.24
N LEU A 39 -5.33 -0.49 -7.46
CA LEU A 39 -6.24 -1.54 -7.93
C LEU A 39 -7.28 -1.04 -8.92
N VAL A 40 -7.43 0.28 -9.03
CA VAL A 40 -8.41 0.87 -9.93
C VAL A 40 -7.81 1.15 -11.30
N CYS A 41 -6.69 1.87 -11.33
CA CYS A 41 -6.09 2.29 -12.60
C CYS A 41 -4.82 1.52 -12.96
N GLY A 42 -4.28 0.72 -12.05
CA GLY A 42 -3.08 -0.07 -12.30
C GLY A 42 -1.77 0.71 -12.18
N ARG A 43 -1.82 1.96 -11.78
CA ARG A 43 -0.62 2.77 -11.65
C ARG A 43 0.26 2.25 -10.51
N ARG A 44 1.57 2.23 -10.73
CA ARG A 44 2.53 1.80 -9.72
C ARG A 44 3.27 2.98 -9.15
N VAL A 45 3.46 2.98 -7.84
CA VAL A 45 4.23 4.01 -7.16
C VAL A 45 5.14 3.35 -6.14
N MET A 46 6.21 4.05 -5.77
CA MET A 46 7.12 3.63 -4.71
C MET A 46 7.09 4.68 -3.63
N LEU A 47 6.99 4.25 -2.39
CA LEU A 47 7.03 5.15 -1.23
C LEU A 47 8.09 4.64 -0.26
N PRO A 48 8.87 5.54 0.35
CA PRO A 48 9.70 5.13 1.49
C PRO A 48 8.82 4.49 2.56
N ARG A 49 9.34 3.48 3.23
CA ARG A 49 8.56 2.75 4.23
C ARG A 49 7.93 3.68 5.27
N GLU A 50 8.67 4.69 5.73
CA GLU A 50 8.13 5.66 6.68
C GLU A 50 6.91 6.39 6.14
N GLU A 51 6.99 6.80 4.88
CA GLU A 51 5.87 7.48 4.22
C GLU A 51 4.68 6.55 4.11
N PHE A 52 4.92 5.31 3.72
CA PHE A 52 3.86 4.33 3.59
C PHE A 52 3.15 4.13 4.93
N GLU A 53 3.92 3.92 6.00
CA GLU A 53 3.35 3.69 7.31
C GLU A 53 2.52 4.86 7.80
N ARG A 54 2.92 6.07 7.42
CA ARG A 54 2.21 7.28 7.80
C ARG A 54 0.93 7.47 7.00
N ARG A 55 0.92 7.03 5.75
CA ARG A 55 -0.19 7.27 4.83
C ARG A 55 -1.20 6.15 4.77
N VAL A 56 -0.83 4.98 5.21
CA VAL A 56 -1.75 3.84 5.18
C VAL A 56 -2.76 3.95 6.33
N LYS A 57 -4.02 3.70 6.01
CA LYS A 57 -5.09 3.69 7.00
C LYS A 57 -5.24 2.29 7.60
N SER A 58 -5.20 1.28 6.76
CA SER A 58 -5.28 -0.10 7.21
C SER A 58 -4.67 -1.02 6.16
N LEU A 59 -4.30 -2.22 6.61
CA LEU A 59 -3.81 -3.27 5.75
C LEU A 59 -4.74 -4.47 5.86
N ARG A 60 -5.04 -5.06 4.72
CA ARG A 60 -5.85 -6.26 4.66
C ARG A 60 -5.07 -7.34 3.94
N ALA A 61 -4.91 -8.49 4.58
CA ALA A 61 -4.26 -9.62 3.93
C ALA A 61 -5.21 -10.19 2.89
N THR A 62 -4.67 -10.44 1.70
CA THR A 62 -5.42 -11.20 0.70
C THR A 62 -4.99 -12.64 0.83
N GLU A 63 -5.92 -13.49 1.13
CA GLU A 63 -5.64 -14.91 1.11
C GLU A 63 -5.78 -15.40 -0.30
N GLY A 64 -4.68 -15.85 -0.82
CA GLY A 64 -4.66 -16.41 -2.16
C GLY A 64 -5.25 -17.78 -2.19
#